data_3627c3e510ba204b455e72f0905ab706
#
_entry.id   3627c3e510ba204b455e72f0905ab706
#
_cell.length_a   1.000
_cell.length_b   1.000
_cell.length_c   1.000
_cell.angle_alpha   90.00
_cell.angle_beta   90.00
_cell.angle_gamma   90.00
#
_symmetry.space_group_name_H-M   'P 1'
#
loop_
_entity.id
_entity.type
_entity.pdbx_description
1 polymer ?
#
loop_
_entity_poly.entity_id
_entity_poly.type
_entity_poly.pdbx_seq_one_letter_code
_entity_poly.pdbx_strand_id
1 'polypeptide(L)'
;MIRRPPRSTPKPSSAASDVYKRQMYARNVVCGLARLNGFSVGVIANNPMFGAGTLDPQACHKIIRLATVCDSYNIPMVFLADVPGFMVGERVEHELMLHWGMRMMHALQNSSTPTLTVCIRKAFGLAWQAMNGSLMPALGVYSWPGAVIGFMEPEVGVNVAFGSKLARIEEPEERESERLALVQEVGESTNPYEAAGTMRIDEIIDPGDTRSVLANDLEMLAHRNVPPPEARPLSYWPTC
;
A
#
# COMPACT_ATOMS: atom_id res chain seq x y z
N MET A 1 -0.31 50.32 24.41
CA MET A 1 -1.34 49.80 23.50
C MET A 1 -0.86 48.47 22.94
N ILE A 2 -1.34 47.36 23.48
CA ILE A 2 -1.00 46.00 23.03
C ILE A 2 -1.98 45.65 21.91
N ARG A 3 -1.47 45.53 20.68
CA ARG A 3 -2.28 45.05 19.55
C ARG A 3 -2.62 43.57 19.76
N ARG A 4 -3.90 43.26 19.86
CA ARG A 4 -4.39 41.88 19.83
C ARG A 4 -4.03 41.23 18.49
N PRO A 5 -3.57 39.96 18.46
CA PRO A 5 -3.35 39.26 17.20
C PRO A 5 -4.69 39.05 16.48
N PRO A 6 -4.69 38.98 15.13
CA PRO A 6 -5.91 38.82 14.37
C PRO A 6 -6.54 37.46 14.67
N ARG A 7 -7.79 37.47 15.16
CA ARG A 7 -8.65 36.31 15.25
C ARG A 7 -9.16 35.98 13.84
N SER A 8 -8.51 35.05 13.18
CA SER A 8 -9.17 34.23 12.16
C SER A 8 -8.39 32.96 11.95
N THR A 9 -8.55 31.98 12.85
CA THR A 9 -8.48 30.59 12.43
C THR A 9 -9.68 30.39 11.49
N PRO A 10 -9.47 30.08 10.20
CA PRO A 10 -10.57 29.73 9.31
C PRO A 10 -11.29 28.54 9.94
N LYS A 11 -12.61 28.63 10.09
CA LYS A 11 -13.41 27.45 10.41
C LYS A 11 -13.08 26.40 9.34
N PRO A 12 -12.67 25.17 9.72
CA PRO A 12 -12.44 24.13 8.74
C PRO A 12 -13.69 24.00 7.88
N SER A 13 -13.53 24.05 6.56
CA SER A 13 -14.64 23.79 5.65
C SER A 13 -15.21 22.39 5.94
N SER A 14 -16.45 22.14 5.54
CA SER A 14 -17.07 20.79 5.68
C SER A 14 -16.18 19.69 5.08
N ALA A 15 -15.48 20.00 3.98
CA ALA A 15 -14.49 19.10 3.37
C ALA A 15 -13.30 18.82 4.30
N ALA A 16 -12.74 19.83 4.98
CA ALA A 16 -11.66 19.63 5.94
C ALA A 16 -12.11 18.84 7.17
N SER A 17 -13.36 19.04 7.62
CA SER A 17 -13.97 18.23 8.68
C SER A 17 -14.17 16.76 8.28
N ASP A 18 -14.52 16.49 7.03
CA ASP A 18 -14.69 15.12 6.51
C ASP A 18 -13.33 14.41 6.39
N VAL A 19 -12.29 15.10 5.90
CA VAL A 19 -10.91 14.59 5.89
C VAL A 19 -10.44 14.23 7.30
N TYR A 20 -10.68 15.08 8.29
CA TYR A 20 -10.29 14.80 9.68
C TYR A 20 -11.01 13.56 10.24
N LYS A 21 -12.31 13.40 10.00
CA LYS A 21 -13.07 12.22 10.42
C LYS A 21 -12.55 10.94 9.78
N ARG A 22 -12.19 11.00 8.50
CA ARG A 22 -11.62 9.84 7.78
C ARG A 22 -10.23 9.44 8.28
N GLN A 23 -9.45 10.37 8.81
CA GLN A 23 -8.15 10.07 9.42
C GLN A 23 -8.26 9.27 10.72
N MET A 24 -9.39 9.36 11.44
CA MET A 24 -9.64 8.59 12.66
C MET A 24 -10.15 7.17 12.39
N TYR A 25 -10.67 6.89 11.19
CA TYR A 25 -11.15 5.57 10.77
C TYR A 25 -10.06 4.82 10.03
N ALA A 26 -9.80 3.56 10.40
CA ALA A 26 -8.75 2.72 9.81
C ALA A 26 -7.40 3.48 9.74
N ARG A 27 -6.82 3.80 10.90
CA ARG A 27 -5.60 4.63 11.02
C ARG A 27 -4.35 3.97 10.46
N ASN A 28 -4.39 2.66 10.26
CA ASN A 28 -3.37 1.83 9.62
C ASN A 28 -3.20 2.11 8.12
N VAL A 29 -4.15 2.84 7.50
CA VAL A 29 -4.01 3.36 6.14
C VAL A 29 -4.38 4.83 6.06
N VAL A 30 -3.65 5.57 5.24
CA VAL A 30 -3.93 6.96 4.87
C VAL A 30 -4.55 6.96 3.48
N CYS A 31 -5.73 7.55 3.35
CA CYS A 31 -6.43 7.70 2.08
C CYS A 31 -6.85 9.15 1.90
N GLY A 32 -6.49 9.77 0.79
CA GLY A 32 -6.82 11.17 0.53
C GLY A 32 -6.52 11.61 -0.88
N LEU A 33 -6.94 12.82 -1.22
CA LEU A 33 -6.60 13.47 -2.46
C LEU A 33 -5.43 14.42 -2.24
N ALA A 34 -4.51 14.47 -3.19
CA ALA A 34 -3.35 15.34 -3.17
C ALA A 34 -3.12 15.97 -4.54
N ARG A 35 -2.15 16.87 -4.62
CA ARG A 35 -1.64 17.39 -5.89
C ARG A 35 -0.17 17.07 -6.04
N LEU A 36 0.17 16.45 -7.16
CA LEU A 36 1.53 16.12 -7.56
C LEU A 36 1.80 16.80 -8.91
N ASN A 37 2.73 17.75 -8.93
CA ASN A 37 3.06 18.55 -10.11
C ASN A 37 1.84 19.14 -10.86
N GLY A 38 0.83 19.61 -10.08
CA GLY A 38 -0.42 20.17 -10.66
C GLY A 38 -1.53 19.13 -10.93
N PHE A 39 -1.19 17.85 -11.06
CA PHE A 39 -2.17 16.78 -11.24
C PHE A 39 -2.86 16.42 -9.92
N SER A 40 -4.18 16.26 -9.97
CA SER A 40 -4.93 15.70 -8.84
C SER A 40 -4.72 14.20 -8.79
N VAL A 41 -4.33 13.65 -7.63
CA VAL A 41 -4.10 12.22 -7.42
C VAL A 41 -4.80 11.71 -6.17
N GLY A 42 -5.26 10.47 -6.19
CA GLY A 42 -5.64 9.74 -4.99
C GLY A 42 -4.41 9.12 -4.36
N VAL A 43 -4.17 9.36 -3.08
CA VAL A 43 -3.04 8.75 -2.36
C VAL A 43 -3.57 7.71 -1.40
N ILE A 44 -3.00 6.51 -1.48
CA ILE A 44 -3.26 5.37 -0.61
C ILE A 44 -1.92 4.93 -0.03
N ALA A 45 -1.75 5.05 1.27
CA ALA A 45 -0.49 4.73 1.94
C ALA A 45 -0.72 3.90 3.21
N ASN A 46 0.13 2.92 3.47
CA ASN A 46 0.15 2.27 4.78
C ASN A 46 0.70 3.23 5.84
N ASN A 47 0.18 3.11 7.05
CA ASN A 47 0.65 3.88 8.20
C ASN A 47 1.16 2.92 9.29
N PRO A 48 2.46 2.66 9.34
CA PRO A 48 3.05 1.70 10.27
C PRO A 48 2.93 2.10 11.75
N MET A 49 2.59 3.36 12.06
CA MET A 49 2.33 3.80 13.42
C MET A 49 1.09 3.12 14.05
N PHE A 50 0.22 2.54 13.23
CA PHE A 50 -0.99 1.85 13.67
C PHE A 50 -1.04 0.45 13.09
N GLY A 51 -1.00 -0.57 13.97
CA GLY A 51 -1.03 -1.96 13.56
C GLY A 51 0.07 -2.33 12.56
N ALA A 52 1.26 -1.70 12.66
CA ALA A 52 2.37 -1.88 11.73
C ALA A 52 2.03 -1.65 10.23
N GLY A 53 0.91 -1.00 9.92
CA GLY A 53 0.44 -0.80 8.54
C GLY A 53 -0.26 -2.03 7.94
N THR A 54 -0.58 -3.06 8.75
CA THR A 54 -1.33 -4.25 8.28
C THR A 54 -2.71 -3.84 7.76
N LEU A 55 -3.19 -4.59 6.77
CA LEU A 55 -4.53 -4.38 6.23
C LEU A 55 -5.56 -5.17 7.06
N ASP A 56 -6.52 -4.47 7.62
CA ASP A 56 -7.71 -5.02 8.26
C ASP A 56 -8.98 -4.76 7.43
N PRO A 57 -10.14 -5.31 7.76
CA PRO A 57 -11.37 -5.11 7.01
C PRO A 57 -11.75 -3.63 6.85
N GLN A 58 -11.48 -2.82 7.86
CA GLN A 58 -11.78 -1.38 7.84
C GLN A 58 -10.84 -0.62 6.89
N ALA A 59 -9.56 -1.00 6.83
CA ALA A 59 -8.59 -0.47 5.87
C ALA A 59 -9.00 -0.80 4.43
N CYS A 60 -9.38 -2.05 4.16
CA CYS A 60 -9.87 -2.46 2.86
C CYS A 60 -11.09 -1.64 2.42
N HIS A 61 -12.07 -1.47 3.30
CA HIS A 61 -13.26 -0.66 3.03
C HIS A 61 -12.90 0.81 2.73
N LYS A 62 -11.97 1.40 3.50
CA LYS A 62 -11.52 2.77 3.29
C LYS A 62 -10.83 2.95 1.94
N ILE A 63 -10.00 1.99 1.52
CA ILE A 63 -9.32 1.99 0.23
C ILE A 63 -10.34 1.87 -0.92
N ILE A 64 -11.28 0.94 -0.84
CA ILE A 64 -12.35 0.77 -1.84
C ILE A 64 -13.11 2.09 -2.06
N ARG A 65 -13.47 2.78 -0.99
CA ARG A 65 -14.18 4.06 -1.09
C ARG A 65 -13.39 5.13 -1.82
N LEU A 66 -12.09 5.27 -1.54
CA LEU A 66 -11.26 6.22 -2.28
C LEU A 66 -11.09 5.78 -3.74
N ALA A 67 -10.81 4.50 -4.00
CA ALA A 67 -10.67 3.97 -5.34
C ALA A 67 -11.93 4.22 -6.19
N THR A 68 -13.12 4.00 -5.62
CA THR A 68 -14.40 4.29 -6.30
C THR A 68 -14.52 5.77 -6.70
N VAL A 69 -14.14 6.68 -5.80
CA VAL A 69 -14.14 8.12 -6.11
C VAL A 69 -13.13 8.43 -7.20
N CYS A 70 -11.90 7.92 -7.08
CA CYS A 70 -10.84 8.15 -8.06
C CYS A 70 -11.25 7.64 -9.45
N ASP A 71 -11.80 6.43 -9.52
CA ASP A 71 -12.28 5.86 -10.79
C ASP A 71 -13.42 6.68 -11.39
N SER A 72 -14.41 7.08 -10.58
CA SER A 72 -15.56 7.87 -11.04
C SER A 72 -15.16 9.22 -11.63
N TYR A 73 -14.12 9.84 -11.12
CA TYR A 73 -13.65 11.16 -11.55
C TYR A 73 -12.37 11.13 -12.39
N ASN A 74 -11.92 9.95 -12.81
CA ASN A 74 -10.68 9.77 -13.59
C ASN A 74 -9.44 10.38 -12.91
N ILE A 75 -9.32 10.15 -11.61
CA ILE A 75 -8.20 10.63 -10.81
C ILE A 75 -7.18 9.50 -10.68
N PRO A 76 -5.94 9.63 -11.20
CA PRO A 76 -4.90 8.64 -11.02
C PRO A 76 -4.64 8.33 -9.54
N MET A 77 -4.30 7.09 -9.23
CA MET A 77 -4.01 6.68 -7.85
C MET A 77 -2.53 6.37 -7.65
N VAL A 78 -1.99 6.84 -6.53
CA VAL A 78 -0.62 6.58 -6.07
C VAL A 78 -0.68 5.75 -4.80
N PHE A 79 -0.06 4.59 -4.84
CA PHE A 79 0.07 3.68 -3.70
C PHE A 79 1.47 3.81 -3.10
N LEU A 80 1.55 4.04 -1.80
CA LEU A 80 2.79 4.06 -1.05
C LEU A 80 2.75 2.88 -0.08
N ALA A 81 3.40 1.79 -0.48
CA ALA A 81 3.30 0.51 0.22
C ALA A 81 4.38 0.35 1.30
N ASP A 82 3.93 0.06 2.50
CA ASP A 82 4.73 -0.41 3.64
C ASP A 82 3.85 -1.39 4.43
N VAL A 83 3.65 -2.58 3.84
CA VAL A 83 2.65 -3.53 4.31
C VAL A 83 3.27 -4.88 4.68
N PRO A 84 3.18 -5.27 5.96
CA PRO A 84 3.68 -6.58 6.41
C PRO A 84 2.73 -7.74 6.08
N GLY A 85 1.45 -7.46 5.85
CA GLY A 85 0.45 -8.49 5.57
C GLY A 85 -0.97 -8.03 5.82
N PHE A 86 -1.92 -8.92 5.59
CA PHE A 86 -3.27 -8.80 6.14
C PHE A 86 -3.25 -9.16 7.62
N MET A 87 -4.11 -8.51 8.40
CA MET A 87 -4.27 -8.86 9.80
C MET A 87 -4.87 -10.26 9.94
N VAL A 88 -4.30 -11.07 10.83
CA VAL A 88 -4.76 -12.42 11.13
C VAL A 88 -5.29 -12.52 12.55
N GLY A 89 -6.14 -13.49 12.81
CA GLY A 89 -6.70 -13.76 14.13
C GLY A 89 -8.22 -13.85 14.12
N GLU A 90 -8.76 -14.52 15.15
CA GLU A 90 -10.18 -14.85 15.26
C GLU A 90 -11.10 -13.64 15.07
N ARG A 91 -10.76 -12.49 15.67
CA ARG A 91 -11.56 -11.26 15.56
C ARG A 91 -11.74 -10.80 14.11
N VAL A 92 -10.65 -10.71 13.34
CA VAL A 92 -10.72 -10.21 11.96
C VAL A 92 -11.28 -11.24 10.98
N GLU A 93 -11.18 -12.53 11.31
CA GLU A 93 -11.86 -13.58 10.55
C GLU A 93 -13.39 -13.46 10.72
N HIS A 94 -13.89 -13.23 11.93
CA HIS A 94 -15.29 -12.91 12.18
C HIS A 94 -15.76 -11.61 11.52
N GLU A 95 -14.86 -10.64 11.37
CA GLU A 95 -15.11 -9.39 10.62
C GLU A 95 -14.99 -9.57 9.10
N LEU A 96 -14.89 -10.82 8.61
CA LEU A 96 -14.80 -11.19 7.19
C LEU A 96 -13.55 -10.64 6.48
N MET A 97 -12.37 -10.82 7.07
CA MET A 97 -11.10 -10.31 6.52
C MET A 97 -10.85 -10.75 5.07
N LEU A 98 -11.02 -12.03 4.78
CA LEU A 98 -10.83 -12.56 3.43
C LEU A 98 -11.79 -11.92 2.42
N HIS A 99 -13.07 -11.78 2.80
CA HIS A 99 -14.08 -11.14 1.95
C HIS A 99 -13.70 -9.69 1.60
N TRP A 100 -13.33 -8.89 2.60
CA TRP A 100 -12.96 -7.49 2.37
C TRP A 100 -11.66 -7.34 1.61
N GLY A 101 -10.67 -8.19 1.89
CA GLY A 101 -9.40 -8.22 1.15
C GLY A 101 -9.58 -8.52 -0.33
N MET A 102 -10.33 -9.60 -0.64
CA MET A 102 -10.61 -9.98 -2.03
C MET A 102 -11.49 -8.97 -2.74
N ARG A 103 -12.46 -8.38 -2.05
CA ARG A 103 -13.31 -7.31 -2.59
C ARG A 103 -12.49 -6.07 -2.94
N MET A 104 -11.51 -5.70 -2.11
CA MET A 104 -10.60 -4.58 -2.39
C MET A 104 -9.75 -4.85 -3.63
N MET A 105 -9.12 -6.02 -3.72
CA MET A 105 -8.34 -6.40 -4.89
C MET A 105 -9.19 -6.40 -6.17
N HIS A 106 -10.38 -6.98 -6.10
CA HIS A 106 -11.30 -7.00 -7.24
C HIS A 106 -11.73 -5.60 -7.67
N ALA A 107 -12.00 -4.69 -6.72
CA ALA A 107 -12.31 -3.30 -7.03
C ALA A 107 -11.13 -2.61 -7.75
N LEU A 108 -9.91 -2.78 -7.24
CA LEU A 108 -8.71 -2.20 -7.86
C LEU A 108 -8.43 -2.76 -9.26
N GLN A 109 -8.61 -4.08 -9.47
CA GLN A 109 -8.46 -4.71 -10.78
C GLN A 109 -9.48 -4.23 -11.81
N ASN A 110 -10.68 -3.86 -11.37
CA ASN A 110 -11.72 -3.32 -12.24
C ASN A 110 -11.64 -1.80 -12.41
N SER A 111 -10.75 -1.12 -11.70
CA SER A 111 -10.55 0.31 -11.89
C SER A 111 -9.98 0.59 -13.27
N SER A 112 -10.57 1.55 -13.97
CA SER A 112 -10.07 2.03 -15.27
C SER A 112 -9.05 3.17 -15.11
N THR A 113 -8.82 3.61 -13.88
CA THR A 113 -7.93 4.73 -13.58
C THR A 113 -6.48 4.26 -13.46
N PRO A 114 -5.52 4.97 -14.06
CA PRO A 114 -4.11 4.63 -13.94
C PRO A 114 -3.65 4.61 -12.48
N THR A 115 -2.79 3.66 -12.17
CA THR A 115 -2.23 3.48 -10.83
C THR A 115 -0.71 3.43 -10.88
N LEU A 116 -0.06 4.03 -9.89
CA LEU A 116 1.38 4.03 -9.67
C LEU A 116 1.64 3.50 -8.25
N THR A 117 2.65 2.67 -8.10
CA THR A 117 2.95 2.05 -6.80
C THR A 117 4.42 2.23 -6.45
N VAL A 118 4.69 2.63 -5.22
CA VAL A 118 6.05 2.70 -4.66
C VAL A 118 6.12 1.84 -3.40
N CYS A 119 6.97 0.83 -3.42
CA CYS A 119 7.33 0.07 -2.23
C CYS A 119 8.35 0.87 -1.41
N ILE A 120 7.94 1.36 -0.25
CA ILE A 120 8.77 2.18 0.62
C ILE A 120 9.68 1.31 1.51
N ARG A 121 9.12 0.26 2.12
CA ARG A 121 9.86 -0.58 3.06
C ARG A 121 9.45 -2.05 3.00
N LYS A 122 8.23 -2.40 3.39
CA LYS A 122 7.74 -3.79 3.46
C LYS A 122 6.69 -4.03 2.39
N ALA A 123 6.80 -5.16 1.70
CA ALA A 123 5.87 -5.58 0.68
C ALA A 123 5.73 -7.11 0.68
N PHE A 124 4.85 -7.65 1.54
CA PHE A 124 4.75 -9.08 1.72
C PHE A 124 3.42 -9.66 1.26
N GLY A 125 3.53 -10.78 0.55
CA GLY A 125 2.45 -11.69 0.22
C GLY A 125 1.27 -11.05 -0.50
N LEU A 126 0.07 -11.54 -0.19
CA LEU A 126 -1.15 -11.08 -0.83
C LEU A 126 -1.48 -9.60 -0.50
N ALA A 127 -1.07 -9.11 0.67
CA ALA A 127 -1.30 -7.72 1.04
C ALA A 127 -0.48 -6.74 0.18
N TRP A 128 0.71 -7.15 -0.28
CA TRP A 128 1.46 -6.40 -1.29
C TRP A 128 0.66 -6.26 -2.59
N GLN A 129 0.07 -7.36 -3.06
CA GLN A 129 -0.78 -7.31 -4.26
C GLN A 129 -2.02 -6.45 -4.04
N ALA A 130 -2.61 -6.54 -2.86
CA ALA A 130 -3.74 -5.71 -2.47
C ALA A 130 -3.41 -4.21 -2.37
N MET A 131 -2.15 -3.85 -2.12
CA MET A 131 -1.62 -2.48 -2.24
C MET A 131 -1.16 -2.15 -3.66
N ASN A 132 -1.76 -2.79 -4.66
CA ASN A 132 -1.48 -2.60 -6.08
C ASN A 132 -0.03 -2.94 -6.45
N GLY A 133 0.45 -4.07 -5.94
CA GLY A 133 1.79 -4.59 -6.21
C GLY A 133 1.94 -5.21 -7.60
N SER A 134 3.04 -5.94 -7.78
CA SER A 134 3.56 -6.40 -9.07
C SER A 134 2.62 -7.28 -9.93
N LEU A 135 1.59 -7.88 -9.35
CA LEU A 135 0.60 -8.68 -10.10
C LEU A 135 -0.67 -7.89 -10.44
N MET A 136 -0.73 -6.63 -10.06
CA MET A 136 -1.87 -5.76 -10.33
C MET A 136 -1.60 -4.91 -11.58
N PRO A 137 -2.65 -4.44 -12.28
CA PRO A 137 -2.50 -3.62 -13.47
C PRO A 137 -2.05 -2.19 -13.10
N ALA A 138 -0.79 -2.04 -12.72
CA ALA A 138 -0.16 -0.76 -12.45
C ALA A 138 0.50 -0.20 -13.72
N LEU A 139 0.54 1.13 -13.85
CA LEU A 139 1.31 1.81 -14.89
C LEU A 139 2.81 1.75 -14.61
N GLY A 140 3.18 1.84 -13.33
CA GLY A 140 4.55 1.70 -12.85
C GLY A 140 4.56 1.20 -11.41
N VAL A 141 5.48 0.28 -11.14
CA VAL A 141 5.74 -0.28 -9.81
C VAL A 141 7.21 -0.02 -9.47
N TYR A 142 7.42 0.82 -8.50
CA TYR A 142 8.74 1.29 -8.06
C TYR A 142 9.08 0.75 -6.68
N SER A 143 10.36 0.72 -6.36
CA SER A 143 10.83 0.37 -5.02
C SER A 143 11.96 1.28 -4.57
N TRP A 144 12.02 1.56 -3.28
CA TRP A 144 13.22 2.13 -2.68
C TRP A 144 14.30 1.06 -2.48
N PRO A 145 15.60 1.43 -2.48
CA PRO A 145 16.69 0.46 -2.36
C PRO A 145 16.69 -0.36 -1.08
N GLY A 146 16.15 0.20 0.01
CA GLY A 146 16.03 -0.47 1.31
C GLY A 146 14.74 -1.24 1.53
N ALA A 147 13.92 -1.41 0.50
CA ALA A 147 12.67 -2.15 0.62
C ALA A 147 12.92 -3.67 0.70
N VAL A 148 11.97 -4.37 1.30
CA VAL A 148 11.96 -5.83 1.43
C VAL A 148 10.69 -6.36 0.77
N ILE A 149 10.84 -7.14 -0.30
CA ILE A 149 9.73 -7.63 -1.12
C ILE A 149 9.76 -9.15 -1.14
N GLY A 150 8.74 -9.80 -0.61
CA GLY A 150 8.74 -11.26 -0.52
C GLY A 150 7.36 -11.88 -0.32
N PHE A 151 7.34 -13.20 -0.21
CA PHE A 151 6.10 -13.92 0.08
C PHE A 151 5.65 -13.69 1.52
N MET A 152 6.60 -13.71 2.46
CA MET A 152 6.37 -13.36 3.87
C MET A 152 7.65 -12.78 4.49
N GLU A 153 7.51 -12.17 5.64
CA GLU A 153 8.66 -11.64 6.39
C GLU A 153 9.63 -12.79 6.72
N PRO A 154 10.95 -12.62 6.52
CA PRO A 154 11.93 -13.71 6.65
C PRO A 154 11.85 -14.47 7.97
N GLU A 155 11.71 -13.77 9.10
CA GLU A 155 11.57 -14.39 10.41
C GLU A 155 10.33 -15.30 10.52
N VAL A 156 9.21 -14.84 9.96
CA VAL A 156 7.97 -15.62 9.92
C VAL A 156 8.13 -16.81 8.99
N GLY A 157 8.74 -16.58 7.81
CA GLY A 157 8.99 -17.61 6.81
C GLY A 157 9.82 -18.76 7.36
N VAL A 158 10.90 -18.45 8.07
CA VAL A 158 11.77 -19.45 8.71
C VAL A 158 11.01 -20.26 9.76
N ASN A 159 10.22 -19.61 10.61
CA ASN A 159 9.43 -20.31 11.63
C ASN A 159 8.40 -21.27 11.00
N VAL A 160 7.79 -20.89 9.89
CA VAL A 160 6.79 -21.71 9.19
C VAL A 160 7.47 -22.87 8.43
N ALA A 161 8.52 -22.59 7.67
CA ALA A 161 9.15 -23.58 6.79
C ALA A 161 10.13 -24.52 7.55
N PHE A 162 10.86 -23.99 8.52
CA PHE A 162 11.93 -24.69 9.21
C PHE A 162 11.65 -24.94 10.70
N GLY A 163 10.47 -24.56 11.21
CA GLY A 163 10.13 -24.73 12.63
C GLY A 163 10.30 -26.15 13.15
N SER A 164 9.94 -27.16 12.34
CA SER A 164 10.12 -28.57 12.71
C SER A 164 11.60 -28.99 12.76
N LYS A 165 12.45 -28.41 11.90
CA LYS A 165 13.91 -28.64 11.90
C LYS A 165 14.52 -28.00 13.14
N LEU A 166 14.18 -26.74 13.40
CA LEU A 166 14.69 -26.00 14.55
C LEU A 166 14.27 -26.60 15.88
N ALA A 167 13.08 -27.18 15.99
CA ALA A 167 12.59 -27.84 17.19
C ALA A 167 13.36 -29.12 17.56
N ARG A 168 14.13 -29.69 16.62
CA ARG A 168 14.97 -30.89 16.87
C ARG A 168 16.33 -30.57 17.47
N ILE A 169 16.72 -29.29 17.44
CA ILE A 169 17.98 -28.83 18.05
C ILE A 169 17.70 -28.63 19.54
N GLU A 170 18.34 -29.43 20.38
CA GLU A 170 18.11 -29.42 21.83
C GLU A 170 18.74 -28.19 22.48
N GLU A 171 19.95 -27.82 22.02
CA GLU A 171 20.70 -26.69 22.58
C GLU A 171 20.09 -25.34 22.15
N PRO A 172 19.65 -24.51 23.09
CA PRO A 172 18.97 -23.22 22.74
C PRO A 172 19.85 -22.25 21.97
N GLU A 173 21.15 -22.17 22.27
CA GLU A 173 22.09 -21.27 21.60
C GLU A 173 22.35 -21.72 20.15
N GLU A 174 22.51 -23.00 19.90
CA GLU A 174 22.65 -23.57 18.57
C GLU A 174 21.38 -23.36 17.73
N ARG A 175 20.22 -23.61 18.34
CA ARG A 175 18.92 -23.37 17.67
C ARG A 175 18.74 -21.91 17.23
N GLU A 176 19.10 -20.97 18.08
CA GLU A 176 18.99 -19.55 17.75
C GLU A 176 20.01 -19.14 16.67
N SER A 177 21.22 -19.66 16.73
CA SER A 177 22.26 -19.45 15.71
C SER A 177 21.80 -19.95 14.33
N GLU A 178 21.25 -21.19 14.26
CA GLU A 178 20.71 -21.78 13.03
C GLU A 178 19.50 -20.98 12.52
N ARG A 179 18.63 -20.54 13.43
CA ARG A 179 17.47 -19.69 13.07
C ARG A 179 17.92 -18.39 12.42
N LEU A 180 18.90 -17.69 12.98
CA LEU A 180 19.43 -16.43 12.44
C LEU A 180 20.11 -16.64 11.08
N ALA A 181 20.86 -17.72 10.89
CA ALA A 181 21.47 -18.06 9.61
C ALA A 181 20.40 -18.28 8.52
N LEU A 182 19.33 -19.03 8.84
CA LEU A 182 18.21 -19.23 7.91
C LEU A 182 17.44 -17.93 7.62
N VAL A 183 17.28 -17.05 8.60
CA VAL A 183 16.65 -15.74 8.40
C VAL A 183 17.47 -14.88 7.45
N GLN A 184 18.79 -14.91 7.58
CA GLN A 184 19.68 -14.20 6.66
C GLN A 184 19.58 -14.78 5.24
N GLU A 185 19.66 -16.09 5.07
CA GLU A 185 19.55 -16.77 3.78
C GLU A 185 18.22 -16.44 3.07
N VAL A 186 17.10 -16.57 3.78
CA VAL A 186 15.78 -16.20 3.25
C VAL A 186 15.71 -14.70 2.94
N GLY A 187 16.33 -13.87 3.79
CA GLY A 187 16.38 -12.41 3.62
C GLY A 187 17.09 -11.97 2.34
N GLU A 188 18.12 -12.69 1.92
CA GLU A 188 18.86 -12.38 0.68
C GLU A 188 17.96 -12.44 -0.56
N SER A 189 16.96 -13.31 -0.57
CA SER A 189 15.99 -13.45 -1.67
C SER A 189 14.88 -12.40 -1.66
N THR A 190 14.81 -11.53 -0.65
CA THR A 190 13.73 -10.55 -0.49
C THR A 190 14.15 -9.11 -0.81
N ASN A 191 15.36 -8.90 -1.32
CA ASN A 191 15.82 -7.58 -1.71
C ASN A 191 15.12 -7.08 -3.00
N PRO A 192 15.03 -5.75 -3.22
CA PRO A 192 14.33 -5.20 -4.37
C PRO A 192 15.05 -5.47 -5.70
N TYR A 193 16.36 -5.71 -5.69
CA TYR A 193 17.13 -6.02 -6.90
C TYR A 193 16.75 -7.37 -7.49
N GLU A 194 16.49 -8.36 -6.63
CA GLU A 194 15.92 -9.67 -7.03
C GLU A 194 14.54 -9.49 -7.67
N ALA A 195 13.69 -8.64 -7.06
CA ALA A 195 12.38 -8.33 -7.61
C ALA A 195 12.46 -7.61 -8.96
N ALA A 196 13.41 -6.70 -9.14
CA ALA A 196 13.67 -6.03 -10.42
C ALA A 196 14.21 -7.01 -11.48
N GLY A 197 15.17 -7.86 -11.11
CA GLY A 197 15.74 -8.88 -11.99
C GLY A 197 14.72 -9.89 -12.53
N THR A 198 13.62 -10.09 -11.78
CA THR A 198 12.50 -10.94 -12.19
C THR A 198 11.30 -10.15 -12.73
N MET A 199 11.48 -8.87 -13.08
CA MET A 199 10.44 -7.97 -13.62
C MET A 199 9.19 -7.86 -12.74
N ARG A 200 9.32 -8.01 -11.42
CA ARG A 200 8.24 -7.80 -10.47
C ARG A 200 8.08 -6.34 -10.06
N ILE A 201 9.10 -5.53 -10.29
CA ILE A 201 9.08 -4.07 -10.20
C ILE A 201 9.78 -3.49 -11.43
N ASP A 202 9.39 -2.30 -11.84
CA ASP A 202 9.89 -1.65 -13.05
C ASP A 202 11.24 -0.97 -12.80
N GLU A 203 11.38 -0.29 -11.65
CA GLU A 203 12.62 0.45 -11.34
C GLU A 203 12.82 0.58 -9.82
N ILE A 204 14.12 0.63 -9.43
CA ILE A 204 14.55 0.98 -8.07
C ILE A 204 14.93 2.44 -8.08
N ILE A 205 14.21 3.26 -7.33
CA ILE A 205 14.37 4.72 -7.32
C ILE A 205 14.88 5.22 -5.97
N ASP A 206 15.70 6.28 -6.02
CA ASP A 206 16.08 6.96 -4.78
C ASP A 206 14.85 7.59 -4.10
N PRO A 207 14.73 7.52 -2.76
CA PRO A 207 13.67 8.20 -2.05
C PRO A 207 13.50 9.67 -2.40
N GLY A 208 14.58 10.39 -2.68
CA GLY A 208 14.58 11.79 -3.10
C GLY A 208 13.94 12.03 -4.46
N ASP A 209 14.02 11.04 -5.35
CA ASP A 209 13.52 11.12 -6.73
C ASP A 209 12.07 10.67 -6.88
N THR A 210 11.48 10.10 -5.83
CA THR A 210 10.11 9.56 -5.86
C THR A 210 9.11 10.55 -6.45
N ARG A 211 9.20 11.81 -6.04
CA ARG A 211 8.29 12.85 -6.54
C ARG A 211 8.45 13.12 -8.02
N SER A 212 9.68 13.21 -8.52
CA SER A 212 9.99 13.50 -9.92
C SER A 212 9.59 12.36 -10.83
N VAL A 213 9.86 11.11 -10.45
CA VAL A 213 9.47 9.91 -11.19
C VAL A 213 7.95 9.85 -11.34
N LEU A 214 7.22 9.91 -10.24
CA LEU A 214 5.75 9.88 -10.28
C LEU A 214 5.15 11.06 -11.06
N ALA A 215 5.76 12.24 -10.99
CA ALA A 215 5.31 13.41 -11.75
C ALA A 215 5.50 13.23 -13.26
N ASN A 216 6.62 12.66 -13.68
CA ASN A 216 6.91 12.36 -15.09
C ASN A 216 5.92 11.33 -15.66
N ASP A 217 5.59 10.30 -14.90
CA ASP A 217 4.57 9.31 -15.31
C ASP A 217 3.20 9.94 -15.48
N LEU A 218 2.81 10.79 -14.55
CA LEU A 218 1.53 11.52 -14.65
C LEU A 218 1.52 12.46 -15.86
N GLU A 219 2.63 13.08 -16.20
CA GLU A 219 2.77 13.92 -17.38
C GLU A 219 2.66 13.11 -18.67
N MET A 220 3.34 11.95 -18.73
CA MET A 220 3.19 11.01 -19.86
C MET A 220 1.75 10.55 -20.04
N LEU A 221 1.02 10.31 -18.93
CA LEU A 221 -0.41 9.96 -18.98
C LEU A 221 -1.28 11.09 -19.54
N ALA A 222 -0.97 12.33 -19.19
CA ALA A 222 -1.74 13.49 -19.69
C ALA A 222 -1.61 13.65 -21.21
N HIS A 223 -0.53 13.20 -21.80
CA HIS A 223 -0.31 13.19 -23.24
C HIS A 223 -0.95 11.98 -23.97
N ARG A 224 -1.45 11.00 -23.23
CA ARG A 224 -2.20 9.88 -23.83
C ARG A 224 -3.59 10.35 -24.24
N ASN A 225 -3.81 10.41 -25.53
CA ASN A 225 -5.12 10.72 -26.14
C ASN A 225 -6.05 9.48 -26.10
N VAL A 226 -6.15 8.83 -24.94
CA VAL A 226 -7.09 7.73 -24.76
C VAL A 226 -8.37 8.32 -24.14
N PRO A 227 -9.49 8.26 -24.87
CA PRO A 227 -10.74 8.72 -24.31
C PRO A 227 -11.08 7.88 -23.06
N PRO A 228 -11.62 8.50 -22.01
CA PRO A 228 -12.10 7.75 -20.86
C PRO A 228 -13.20 6.78 -21.32
N PRO A 229 -13.31 5.60 -20.67
CA PRO A 229 -14.39 4.68 -20.99
C PRO A 229 -15.76 5.37 -20.78
N GLU A 230 -16.73 5.04 -21.63
CA GLU A 230 -18.09 5.61 -21.55
C GLU A 230 -18.73 5.41 -20.18
N ALA A 231 -18.46 4.25 -19.56
CA ALA A 231 -18.90 3.95 -18.19
C ALA A 231 -17.69 3.57 -17.33
N ARG A 232 -17.60 4.16 -16.13
CA ARG A 232 -16.58 3.81 -15.16
C ARG A 232 -16.98 2.55 -14.41
N PRO A 233 -16.17 1.50 -14.39
CA PRO A 233 -16.54 0.23 -13.78
C PRO A 233 -16.93 0.34 -12.30
N LEU A 234 -16.27 1.22 -11.55
CA LEU A 234 -16.52 1.39 -10.13
C LEU A 234 -17.65 2.38 -9.80
N SER A 235 -18.25 3.06 -10.78
CA SER A 235 -19.35 4.01 -10.52
C SER A 235 -20.55 3.36 -9.86
N TYR A 236 -20.76 2.06 -10.07
CA TYR A 236 -21.82 1.24 -9.46
C TYR A 236 -21.28 0.27 -8.39
N TRP A 237 -20.02 0.40 -8.00
CA TRP A 237 -19.44 -0.52 -7.03
C TRP A 237 -20.02 -0.28 -5.64
N PRO A 238 -20.57 -1.31 -4.99
CA PRO A 238 -21.10 -1.15 -3.66
C PRO A 238 -19.99 -0.90 -2.66
N THR A 239 -20.04 0.23 -1.98
CA THR A 239 -19.04 0.69 -0.99
C THR A 239 -19.43 0.40 0.46
N CYS A 240 -20.51 -0.32 0.68
CA CYS A 240 -21.02 -0.73 1.99
C CYS A 240 -21.42 -2.21 1.99
#